data_5b819f5d3ab45c0e26af6e9b9e9e48db
#
_entry.id   5b819f5d3ab45c0e26af6e9b9e9e48db
#
_cell.length_a   1.000
_cell.length_b   1.000
_cell.length_c   1.000
_cell.angle_alpha   90.00
_cell.angle_beta   90.00
_cell.angle_gamma   90.00
#
_symmetry.space_group_name_H-M   'P 1'
#
loop_
_entity.id
_entity.type
_entity.pdbx_description
1 polymer ?
#
loop_
_entity_poly.entity_id
_entity_poly.type
_entity_poly.pdbx_seq_one_letter_code
_entity_poly.pdbx_strand_id
1 'polypeptide(L)'
;CAVGWCGDFEAGWKGMQFQMDNIYRSAQAGYSALSCEVGGYRHYSRSNKPQFIRYTQFGALTPVMINGGVNGGLSNHLPWFYDDETVEIYRYYATFHNELVPYIFSYNVEAHLTSGTIIIDPDIEKAQHKLGEEIFVSPVVTDGLFKYVHFPEQDYWIDYWEQEKVYSPDTSLYYSVSMKKTPLF
;
A
#
# COMPACT_ATOMS: atom_id res chain seq x y z
N CYS A 1 -6.65 -3.80 -20.93
CA CYS A 1 -5.88 -3.97 -19.68
C CYS A 1 -6.59 -4.96 -18.78
N ALA A 2 -5.88 -5.90 -18.20
CA ALA A 2 -6.38 -6.82 -17.19
C ALA A 2 -5.76 -6.43 -15.83
N VAL A 3 -6.55 -6.51 -14.77
CA VAL A 3 -6.04 -6.44 -13.40
C VAL A 3 -5.58 -7.83 -13.01
N GLY A 4 -4.34 -7.96 -12.56
CA GLY A 4 -3.81 -9.18 -12.01
C GLY A 4 -4.30 -9.40 -10.57
N TRP A 5 -4.49 -10.66 -10.20
CA TRP A 5 -4.81 -11.07 -8.85
C TRP A 5 -3.74 -12.03 -8.35
N CYS A 6 -3.16 -11.71 -7.20
CA CYS A 6 -2.05 -12.48 -6.65
C CYS A 6 -2.47 -13.76 -5.91
N GLY A 7 -3.75 -14.04 -5.81
CA GLY A 7 -4.29 -15.19 -5.06
C GLY A 7 -4.70 -14.82 -3.63
N ASP A 8 -5.19 -15.83 -2.91
CA ASP A 8 -5.68 -15.71 -1.54
C ASP A 8 -4.51 -15.67 -0.54
N PHE A 9 -4.39 -14.59 0.20
CA PHE A 9 -3.40 -14.47 1.27
C PHE A 9 -4.05 -14.64 2.65
N GLU A 10 -3.24 -15.05 3.60
CA GLU A 10 -3.67 -15.10 4.99
C GLU A 10 -3.67 -13.71 5.62
N ALA A 11 -4.53 -13.44 6.65
CA ALA A 11 -4.40 -12.27 7.49
C ALA A 11 -3.12 -12.38 8.34
N GLY A 12 -2.79 -11.32 8.97
CA GLY A 12 -1.58 -11.26 9.75
C GLY A 12 -0.46 -10.58 8.97
N TRP A 13 0.53 -10.13 9.71
CA TRP A 13 1.68 -9.41 9.16
C TRP A 13 2.41 -10.19 8.06
N LYS A 14 2.54 -11.51 8.22
CA LYS A 14 3.17 -12.38 7.21
C LYS A 14 2.40 -12.42 5.91
N GLY A 15 1.07 -12.50 5.98
CA GLY A 15 0.23 -12.48 4.78
C GLY A 15 0.32 -11.14 4.05
N MET A 16 0.33 -10.03 4.78
CA MET A 16 0.53 -8.70 4.22
C MET A 16 1.89 -8.55 3.52
N GLN A 17 2.98 -8.98 4.19
CA GLN A 17 4.31 -8.97 3.61
C GLN A 17 4.39 -9.84 2.36
N PHE A 18 3.81 -11.02 2.40
CA PHE A 18 3.80 -11.94 1.27
C PHE A 18 2.99 -11.39 0.09
N GLN A 19 1.87 -10.73 0.33
CA GLN A 19 1.11 -10.06 -0.73
C GLN A 19 1.90 -8.90 -1.33
N MET A 20 2.52 -8.07 -0.50
CA MET A 20 3.40 -6.99 -0.96
C MET A 20 4.53 -7.53 -1.85
N ASP A 21 5.22 -8.59 -1.40
CA ASP A 21 6.29 -9.24 -2.17
C ASP A 21 5.79 -9.69 -3.55
N ASN A 22 4.59 -10.29 -3.61
CA ASN A 22 4.01 -10.74 -4.88
C ASN A 22 3.67 -9.55 -5.80
N ILE A 23 3.11 -8.48 -5.26
CA ILE A 23 2.84 -7.25 -6.03
C ILE A 23 4.15 -6.68 -6.59
N TYR A 24 5.19 -6.58 -5.78
CA TYR A 24 6.48 -6.02 -6.18
C TYR A 24 7.19 -6.91 -7.23
N ARG A 25 7.25 -8.22 -7.00
CA ARG A 25 7.83 -9.16 -7.99
C ARG A 25 7.06 -9.17 -9.31
N SER A 26 5.75 -9.03 -9.23
CA SER A 26 4.92 -8.96 -10.44
C SER A 26 5.17 -7.65 -11.20
N ALA A 27 5.32 -6.54 -10.51
CA ALA A 27 5.72 -5.27 -11.12
C ALA A 27 7.10 -5.39 -11.79
N GLN A 28 8.09 -5.98 -11.10
CA GLN A 28 9.41 -6.27 -11.68
C GLN A 28 9.35 -7.19 -12.93
N ALA A 29 8.32 -8.03 -13.00
CA ALA A 29 8.06 -8.90 -14.15
C ALA A 29 7.21 -8.23 -15.26
N GLY A 30 6.86 -6.94 -15.11
CA GLY A 30 6.13 -6.16 -16.13
C GLY A 30 4.60 -6.21 -16.02
N TYR A 31 4.05 -6.70 -14.92
CA TYR A 31 2.59 -6.63 -14.68
C TYR A 31 2.21 -5.26 -14.13
N SER A 32 1.43 -4.48 -14.90
CA SER A 32 1.16 -3.08 -14.59
C SER A 32 0.20 -2.87 -13.44
N ALA A 33 -0.84 -3.69 -13.29
CA ALA A 33 -1.87 -3.49 -12.29
C ALA A 33 -2.17 -4.79 -11.54
N LEU A 34 -1.95 -4.76 -10.23
CA LEU A 34 -2.24 -5.88 -9.34
C LEU A 34 -3.12 -5.41 -8.18
N SER A 35 -4.01 -6.30 -7.74
CA SER A 35 -4.91 -6.01 -6.64
C SER A 35 -4.26 -6.30 -5.29
N CYS A 36 -4.55 -5.43 -4.32
CA CYS A 36 -4.26 -5.65 -2.90
C CYS A 36 -5.55 -5.96 -2.16
N GLU A 37 -5.63 -7.14 -1.54
CA GLU A 37 -6.75 -7.55 -0.69
C GLU A 37 -6.50 -7.14 0.75
N VAL A 38 -7.08 -6.01 1.16
CA VAL A 38 -6.94 -5.44 2.49
C VAL A 38 -7.42 -6.41 3.56
N GLY A 39 -6.53 -6.74 4.49
CA GLY A 39 -6.78 -7.68 5.58
C GLY A 39 -6.44 -9.12 5.24
N GLY A 40 -6.25 -9.45 3.97
CA GLY A 40 -6.07 -10.82 3.46
C GLY A 40 -7.40 -11.52 3.22
N TYR A 41 -7.39 -12.66 2.53
CA TYR A 41 -8.59 -13.38 2.15
C TYR A 41 -8.83 -14.65 3.00
N ARG A 42 -7.79 -15.45 3.17
CA ARG A 42 -7.90 -16.74 3.89
C ARG A 42 -7.75 -16.58 5.39
N HIS A 43 -8.84 -16.71 6.11
CA HIS A 43 -8.75 -16.82 7.55
C HIS A 43 -9.93 -17.45 8.22
N TYR A 44 -9.64 -17.96 9.46
CA TYR A 44 -10.60 -18.31 10.48
C TYR A 44 -10.83 -17.18 11.49
N SER A 45 -10.07 -16.10 11.41
CA SER A 45 -10.17 -14.95 12.31
C SER A 45 -9.83 -13.64 11.58
N ARG A 46 -10.40 -12.56 12.05
CA ARG A 46 -10.11 -11.20 11.60
C ARG A 46 -8.67 -10.81 11.93
N SER A 47 -8.01 -10.03 11.08
CA SER A 47 -6.76 -9.37 11.44
C SER A 47 -6.96 -8.44 12.64
N ASN A 48 -5.92 -8.21 13.45
CA ASN A 48 -5.99 -7.22 14.51
C ASN A 48 -6.09 -5.79 13.94
N LYS A 49 -6.59 -4.86 14.76
CA LYS A 49 -6.80 -3.46 14.35
C LYS A 49 -5.55 -2.80 13.75
N PRO A 50 -4.36 -2.85 14.39
CA PRO A 50 -3.16 -2.22 13.81
C PRO A 50 -2.84 -2.76 12.42
N GLN A 51 -2.87 -4.06 12.25
CA GLN A 51 -2.57 -4.69 10.98
C GLN A 51 -3.61 -4.34 9.90
N PHE A 52 -4.91 -4.35 10.23
CA PHE A 52 -5.95 -3.96 9.29
C PHE A 52 -5.77 -2.53 8.80
N ILE A 53 -5.43 -1.59 9.71
CA ILE A 53 -5.15 -0.20 9.36
C ILE A 53 -3.93 -0.11 8.44
N ARG A 54 -2.82 -0.79 8.76
CA ARG A 54 -1.61 -0.78 7.92
C ARG A 54 -1.85 -1.40 6.55
N TYR A 55 -2.65 -2.46 6.50
CA TYR A 55 -3.05 -3.07 5.25
C TYR A 55 -3.94 -2.14 4.40
N THR A 56 -4.86 -1.41 5.04
CA THR A 56 -5.67 -0.37 4.38
C THR A 56 -4.77 0.72 3.77
N GLN A 57 -3.78 1.18 4.52
CA GLN A 57 -2.82 2.18 4.08
C GLN A 57 -2.01 1.70 2.87
N PHE A 58 -1.52 0.48 2.91
CA PHE A 58 -0.81 -0.13 1.79
C PHE A 58 -1.72 -0.29 0.57
N GLY A 59 -2.90 -0.88 0.76
CA GLY A 59 -3.85 -1.12 -0.34
C GLY A 59 -4.30 0.16 -1.06
N ALA A 60 -4.49 1.24 -0.30
CA ALA A 60 -4.86 2.54 -0.89
C ALA A 60 -3.78 3.16 -1.78
N LEU A 61 -2.54 2.72 -1.63
CA LEU A 61 -1.36 3.19 -2.38
C LEU A 61 -0.84 2.12 -3.35
N THR A 62 -1.73 1.24 -3.80
CA THR A 62 -1.51 0.26 -4.87
C THR A 62 -2.48 0.50 -6.03
N PRO A 63 -2.24 -0.05 -7.23
CA PRO A 63 -3.11 0.20 -8.38
C PRO A 63 -4.57 -0.19 -8.19
N VAL A 64 -4.85 -1.23 -7.41
CA VAL A 64 -6.23 -1.69 -7.16
C VAL A 64 -6.37 -2.11 -5.70
N MET A 65 -7.26 -1.43 -4.99
CA MET A 65 -7.61 -1.74 -3.60
C MET A 65 -8.88 -2.60 -3.57
N ILE A 66 -8.80 -3.77 -2.94
CA ILE A 66 -9.95 -4.65 -2.70
C ILE A 66 -10.09 -4.84 -1.19
N ASN A 67 -11.32 -4.92 -0.71
CA ASN A 67 -11.61 -5.36 0.66
C ASN A 67 -12.59 -6.52 0.62
N GLY A 68 -12.27 -7.57 1.31
CA GLY A 68 -13.07 -8.76 1.32
C GLY A 68 -12.68 -9.72 2.44
N GLY A 69 -13.06 -10.96 2.29
CA GLY A 69 -12.74 -12.04 3.21
C GLY A 69 -13.54 -13.29 2.90
N VAL A 70 -13.05 -14.43 3.34
CA VAL A 70 -13.70 -15.71 3.11
C VAL A 70 -14.80 -15.99 4.13
N ASN A 71 -15.91 -16.55 3.65
CA ASN A 71 -16.92 -17.27 4.42
C ASN A 71 -17.57 -16.63 5.66
N GLY A 72 -18.78 -16.20 5.49
CA GLY A 72 -19.77 -16.19 6.57
C GLY A 72 -19.50 -15.20 7.71
N GLY A 73 -18.72 -14.15 7.48
CA GLY A 73 -18.65 -13.00 8.40
C GLY A 73 -17.54 -13.02 9.44
N LEU A 74 -16.91 -14.15 9.74
CA LEU A 74 -15.84 -14.20 10.75
C LEU A 74 -14.50 -13.64 10.25
N SER A 75 -14.27 -13.70 8.96
CA SER A 75 -13.05 -13.22 8.28
C SER A 75 -13.26 -11.96 7.44
N ASN A 76 -14.44 -11.37 7.46
CA ASN A 76 -14.66 -10.10 6.79
C ASN A 76 -13.91 -8.99 7.51
N HIS A 77 -13.03 -8.32 6.75
CA HIS A 77 -12.23 -7.20 7.23
C HIS A 77 -12.98 -5.88 6.97
N LEU A 78 -14.14 -5.71 7.61
CA LEU A 78 -14.94 -4.50 7.45
C LEU A 78 -14.65 -3.54 8.61
N PRO A 79 -14.40 -2.26 8.36
CA PRO A 79 -13.90 -1.34 9.37
C PRO A 79 -14.83 -1.18 10.57
N TRP A 80 -16.14 -1.29 10.38
CA TRP A 80 -17.14 -1.21 11.46
C TRP A 80 -17.17 -2.42 12.40
N PHE A 81 -16.40 -3.46 12.12
CA PHE A 81 -16.21 -4.56 13.04
C PHE A 81 -15.11 -4.31 14.10
N TYR A 82 -14.41 -3.19 13.98
CA TYR A 82 -13.38 -2.78 14.94
C TYR A 82 -13.92 -1.65 15.83
N ASP A 83 -13.76 -0.42 15.43
CA ASP A 83 -14.21 0.78 16.14
C ASP A 83 -14.33 1.99 15.21
N ASP A 84 -14.84 3.10 15.76
CA ASP A 84 -15.07 4.35 15.00
C ASP A 84 -13.76 4.93 14.45
N GLU A 85 -12.65 4.85 15.19
CA GLU A 85 -11.34 5.31 14.71
C GLU A 85 -10.92 4.53 13.46
N THR A 86 -11.14 3.21 13.45
CA THR A 86 -10.84 2.37 12.29
C THR A 86 -11.72 2.73 11.10
N VAL A 87 -13.00 3.01 11.34
CA VAL A 87 -13.93 3.47 10.28
C VAL A 87 -13.46 4.79 9.69
N GLU A 88 -13.04 5.75 10.51
CA GLU A 88 -12.52 7.04 10.05
C GLU A 88 -11.25 6.88 9.21
N ILE A 89 -10.29 6.11 9.68
CA ILE A 89 -9.03 5.85 8.97
C ILE A 89 -9.31 5.14 7.65
N TYR A 90 -10.13 4.10 7.66
CA TYR A 90 -10.49 3.37 6.44
C TYR A 90 -11.17 4.29 5.42
N ARG A 91 -12.14 5.10 5.86
CA ARG A 91 -12.83 6.06 4.99
C ARG A 91 -11.84 7.04 4.36
N TYR A 92 -10.91 7.57 5.16
CA TYR A 92 -9.89 8.48 4.65
C TYR A 92 -9.08 7.83 3.51
N TYR A 93 -8.53 6.63 3.73
CA TYR A 93 -7.68 5.98 2.73
C TYR A 93 -8.46 5.45 1.53
N ALA A 94 -9.70 5.00 1.70
CA ALA A 94 -10.55 4.61 0.59
C ALA A 94 -10.95 5.82 -0.29
N THR A 95 -11.22 6.97 0.34
CA THR A 95 -11.47 8.23 -0.39
C THR A 95 -10.20 8.68 -1.11
N PHE A 96 -9.06 8.64 -0.43
CA PHE A 96 -7.77 9.00 -1.03
C PHE A 96 -7.44 8.11 -2.24
N HIS A 97 -7.63 6.80 -2.14
CA HIS A 97 -7.47 5.90 -3.29
C HIS A 97 -8.40 6.27 -4.45
N ASN A 98 -9.67 6.59 -4.15
CA ASN A 98 -10.62 7.01 -5.17
C ASN A 98 -10.21 8.33 -5.86
N GLU A 99 -9.65 9.27 -5.12
CA GLU A 99 -9.10 10.52 -5.66
C GLU A 99 -7.87 10.29 -6.54
N LEU A 100 -7.08 9.24 -6.25
CA LEU A 100 -5.94 8.83 -7.07
C LEU A 100 -6.33 8.09 -8.37
N VAL A 101 -7.59 7.69 -8.55
CA VAL A 101 -8.02 6.92 -9.74
C VAL A 101 -7.62 7.59 -11.07
N PRO A 102 -7.79 8.90 -11.29
CA PRO A 102 -7.34 9.51 -12.55
C PRO A 102 -5.82 9.43 -12.76
N TYR A 103 -5.04 9.59 -11.69
CA TYR A 103 -3.60 9.45 -11.69
C TYR A 103 -3.18 8.01 -12.01
N ILE A 104 -3.71 7.04 -11.28
CA ILE A 104 -3.46 5.60 -11.49
C ILE A 104 -3.86 5.18 -12.91
N PHE A 105 -4.99 5.67 -13.41
CA PHE A 105 -5.45 5.38 -14.76
C PHE A 105 -4.48 5.92 -15.82
N SER A 106 -3.96 7.13 -15.64
CA SER A 106 -2.99 7.73 -16.56
C SER A 106 -1.72 6.88 -16.68
N TYR A 107 -1.16 6.46 -15.55
CA TYR A 107 -0.01 5.55 -15.51
C TYR A 107 -0.31 4.16 -16.07
N ASN A 108 -1.55 3.67 -15.89
CA ASN A 108 -1.96 2.38 -16.47
C ASN A 108 -2.03 2.46 -18.01
N VAL A 109 -2.47 3.58 -18.55
CA VAL A 109 -2.45 3.83 -20.01
C VAL A 109 -1.01 3.91 -20.50
N GLU A 110 -0.15 4.65 -19.83
CA GLU A 110 1.26 4.74 -20.17
C GLU A 110 1.96 3.37 -20.11
N ALA A 111 1.77 2.62 -19.04
CA ALA A 111 2.30 1.27 -18.88
C ALA A 111 1.85 0.33 -20.01
N HIS A 112 0.59 0.47 -20.48
CA HIS A 112 0.10 -0.28 -21.62
C HIS A 112 0.82 0.09 -22.93
N LEU A 113 1.12 1.36 -23.13
CA LEU A 113 1.77 1.84 -24.35
C LEU A 113 3.28 1.58 -24.38
N THR A 114 3.93 1.57 -23.21
CA THR A 114 5.39 1.47 -23.06
C THR A 114 5.87 0.11 -22.56
N SER A 115 4.97 -0.81 -22.21
CA SER A 115 5.27 -2.05 -21.51
C SER A 115 5.89 -1.82 -20.12
N GLY A 116 5.56 -0.69 -19.49
CA GLY A 116 5.98 -0.33 -18.14
C GLY A 116 5.05 -0.87 -17.05
N THR A 117 5.21 -0.35 -15.84
CA THR A 117 4.40 -0.69 -14.67
C THR A 117 3.99 0.56 -13.90
N ILE A 118 2.92 0.46 -13.08
CA ILE A 118 2.46 1.55 -12.21
C ILE A 118 3.26 1.57 -10.91
N ILE A 119 3.62 0.40 -10.40
CA ILE A 119 4.55 0.25 -9.26
C ILE A 119 5.96 0.31 -9.83
N ILE A 120 6.67 1.38 -9.54
CA ILE A 120 7.99 1.69 -10.08
C ILE A 120 9.04 1.51 -8.97
N ASP A 121 10.20 1.00 -9.33
CA ASP A 121 11.35 0.77 -8.45
C ASP A 121 10.98 0.08 -7.11
N PRO A 122 10.25 -1.05 -7.12
CA PRO A 122 9.86 -1.70 -5.89
C PRO A 122 11.06 -2.35 -5.20
N ASP A 123 11.29 -1.94 -3.94
CA ASP A 123 12.29 -2.51 -3.05
C ASP A 123 11.60 -3.41 -2.01
N ILE A 124 11.75 -4.71 -2.19
CA ILE A 124 11.13 -5.73 -1.33
C ILE A 124 11.72 -5.69 0.09
N GLU A 125 13.04 -5.53 0.21
CA GLU A 125 13.73 -5.58 1.52
C GLU A 125 13.36 -4.39 2.39
N LYS A 126 13.29 -3.20 1.78
CA LYS A 126 12.90 -1.98 2.48
C LYS A 126 11.39 -1.78 2.54
N ALA A 127 10.60 -2.58 1.80
CA ALA A 127 9.17 -2.38 1.62
C ALA A 127 8.87 -0.95 1.17
N GLN A 128 9.32 -0.59 -0.04
CA GLN A 128 9.18 0.75 -0.62
C GLN A 128 8.90 0.64 -2.11
N HIS A 129 8.18 1.61 -2.67
CA HIS A 129 7.95 1.73 -4.10
C HIS A 129 7.55 3.15 -4.47
N LYS A 130 7.64 3.48 -5.75
CA LYS A 130 6.90 4.61 -6.32
C LYS A 130 5.57 4.11 -6.89
N LEU A 131 4.50 4.84 -6.65
CA LEU A 131 3.23 4.70 -7.35
C LEU A 131 3.19 5.79 -8.43
N GLY A 132 3.44 5.41 -9.69
CA GLY A 132 3.85 6.38 -10.70
C GLY A 132 5.19 7.02 -10.37
N GLU A 133 5.51 8.15 -10.97
CA GLU A 133 6.81 8.82 -10.73
C GLU A 133 6.79 9.80 -9.55
N GLU A 134 5.62 10.35 -9.20
CA GLU A 134 5.48 11.46 -8.27
C GLU A 134 5.12 11.06 -6.84
N ILE A 135 4.77 9.80 -6.58
CA ILE A 135 4.34 9.36 -5.24
C ILE A 135 5.28 8.27 -4.74
N PHE A 136 6.07 8.60 -3.71
CA PHE A 136 6.94 7.62 -3.05
C PHE A 136 6.29 7.10 -1.77
N VAL A 137 6.20 5.78 -1.67
CA VAL A 137 5.49 5.06 -0.62
C VAL A 137 6.43 4.14 0.14
N SER A 138 6.41 4.22 1.47
CA SER A 138 7.15 3.30 2.34
C SER A 138 6.20 2.63 3.34
N PRO A 139 5.47 1.57 2.93
CA PRO A 139 4.43 0.95 3.74
C PRO A 139 4.96 0.38 5.06
N VAL A 140 4.18 0.50 6.11
CA VAL A 140 4.47 -0.12 7.41
C VAL A 140 3.91 -1.54 7.39
N VAL A 141 4.78 -2.52 7.28
CA VAL A 141 4.42 -3.95 7.14
C VAL A 141 4.74 -4.78 8.38
N THR A 142 4.96 -4.12 9.50
CA THR A 142 5.24 -4.73 10.80
C THR A 142 4.51 -3.96 11.90
N ASP A 143 4.40 -4.55 13.08
CA ASP A 143 3.93 -3.84 14.26
C ASP A 143 5.06 -2.99 14.83
N GLY A 144 4.96 -1.66 14.67
CA GLY A 144 5.98 -0.74 15.12
C GLY A 144 5.58 0.72 14.99
N LEU A 145 6.34 1.57 15.70
CA LEU A 145 6.15 3.03 15.75
C LEU A 145 7.09 3.79 14.80
N PHE A 146 8.00 3.07 14.15
CA PHE A 146 8.98 3.63 13.23
C PHE A 146 9.08 2.78 11.98
N LYS A 147 9.34 3.44 10.87
CA LYS A 147 9.61 2.82 9.57
C LYS A 147 10.96 3.34 9.07
N TYR A 148 11.87 2.45 8.71
CA TYR A 148 13.06 2.84 7.98
C TYR A 148 12.66 3.25 6.55
N VAL A 149 13.05 4.44 6.15
CA VAL A 149 12.82 5.01 4.82
C VAL A 149 14.18 5.34 4.21
N HIS A 150 14.37 4.91 2.97
CA HIS A 150 15.52 5.30 2.15
C HIS A 150 15.01 5.97 0.89
N PHE A 151 15.31 7.25 0.74
CA PHE A 151 14.82 8.05 -0.39
C PHE A 151 15.57 7.70 -1.68
N PRO A 152 14.86 7.63 -2.83
CA PRO A 152 15.50 7.40 -4.12
C PRO A 152 16.55 8.46 -4.46
N GLU A 153 17.54 8.06 -5.29
CA GLU A 153 18.73 8.87 -5.60
C GLU A 153 18.45 10.11 -6.47
N GLN A 154 17.33 10.16 -7.15
CA GLN A 154 17.14 11.12 -8.25
C GLN A 154 16.40 12.40 -7.88
N ASP A 155 15.56 12.38 -6.82
CA ASP A 155 14.62 13.47 -6.55
C ASP A 155 14.60 13.91 -5.09
N TYR A 156 14.15 15.15 -4.86
CA TYR A 156 13.76 15.63 -3.53
C TYR A 156 12.32 15.23 -3.28
N TRP A 157 12.05 14.77 -2.03
CA TRP A 157 10.76 14.27 -1.64
C TRP A 157 10.13 15.14 -0.56
N ILE A 158 8.88 15.53 -0.77
CA ILE A 158 8.12 16.35 0.20
C ILE A 158 7.25 15.43 1.03
N ASP A 159 7.31 15.58 2.35
CA ASP A 159 6.43 14.82 3.25
C ASP A 159 4.96 15.19 3.00
N TYR A 160 4.15 14.20 2.65
CA TYR A 160 2.73 14.43 2.38
C TYR A 160 1.97 15.00 3.59
N TRP A 161 2.38 14.60 4.80
CA TRP A 161 1.71 14.99 6.04
C TRP A 161 2.25 16.30 6.62
N GLU A 162 3.48 16.63 6.32
CA GLU A 162 4.20 17.80 6.82
C GLU A 162 4.92 18.49 5.66
N GLN A 163 4.13 19.16 4.80
CA GLN A 163 4.58 19.70 3.50
C GLN A 163 5.76 20.68 3.55
N GLU A 164 6.12 21.13 4.73
CA GLU A 164 7.34 21.96 4.95
C GLU A 164 8.61 21.11 5.04
N LYS A 165 8.50 19.79 5.23
CA LYS A 165 9.61 18.87 5.28
C LYS A 165 9.99 18.36 3.90
N VAL A 166 11.23 18.60 3.53
CA VAL A 166 11.82 18.12 2.27
C VAL A 166 12.99 17.22 2.59
N TYR A 167 13.05 16.08 1.94
CA TYR A 167 14.11 15.08 2.08
C TYR A 167 14.97 15.06 0.83
N SER A 168 16.29 15.00 1.05
CA SER A 168 17.27 14.95 -0.03
C SER A 168 17.35 13.55 -0.67
N PRO A 169 17.73 13.47 -1.95
CA PRO A 169 18.03 12.19 -2.60
C PRO A 169 19.05 11.38 -1.80
N ASP A 170 18.99 10.05 -1.93
CA ASP A 170 19.94 9.10 -1.34
C ASP A 170 20.16 9.25 0.18
N THR A 171 19.14 9.72 0.88
CA THR A 171 19.17 9.83 2.34
C THR A 171 18.26 8.81 3.00
N SER A 172 18.54 8.51 4.25
CA SER A 172 17.75 7.56 5.02
C SER A 172 17.42 8.09 6.42
N LEU A 173 16.26 7.68 6.92
CA LEU A 173 15.86 7.98 8.30
C LEU A 173 14.91 6.92 8.87
N TYR A 174 14.75 6.95 10.20
CA TYR A 174 13.64 6.26 10.85
C TYR A 174 12.47 7.23 10.98
N TYR A 175 11.45 7.03 10.16
CA TYR A 175 10.24 7.83 10.14
C TYR A 175 9.30 7.38 11.26
N SER A 176 8.87 8.33 12.10
CA SER A 176 7.88 8.05 13.15
C SER A 176 6.49 7.89 12.53
N VAL A 177 5.82 6.79 12.83
CA VAL A 177 4.51 6.48 12.27
C VAL A 177 3.42 6.45 13.33
N SER A 178 2.28 7.04 13.01
CA SER A 178 1.05 6.90 13.79
C SER A 178 0.07 5.97 13.08
N MET A 179 -0.97 5.53 13.77
CA MET A 179 -2.01 4.71 13.13
C MET A 179 -2.73 5.44 11.98
N LYS A 180 -2.75 6.76 12.00
CA LYS A 180 -3.42 7.59 10.98
C LYS A 180 -2.55 7.89 9.76
N LYS A 181 -1.23 7.73 9.87
CA LYS A 181 -0.27 8.14 8.83
C LYS A 181 0.64 6.98 8.43
N THR A 182 0.83 6.79 7.14
CA THR A 182 1.90 5.96 6.57
C THR A 182 2.95 6.87 5.95
N PRO A 183 4.24 6.51 5.91
CA PRO A 183 5.24 7.31 5.19
C PRO A 183 4.87 7.44 3.72
N LEU A 184 4.64 8.66 3.30
CA LEU A 184 4.17 9.06 1.98
C LEU A 184 4.81 10.39 1.62
N PHE A 185 5.35 10.46 0.41
CA PHE A 185 6.14 11.59 -0.08
C PHE A 185 5.82 11.92 -1.53
#